data_7271d20462e7c8956a9e8a350ab92f98
#
_entry.id   7271d20462e7c8956a9e8a350ab92f98
#
_cell.length_a   1.000
_cell.length_b   1.000
_cell.length_c   1.000
_cell.angle_alpha   90.00
_cell.angle_beta   90.00
_cell.angle_gamma   90.00
#
_symmetry.space_group_name_H-M   'P 1'
#
loop_
_entity.id
_entity.type
_entity.pdbx_description
1 polymer ?
#
loop_
_entity_poly.entity_id
_entity_poly.type
_entity_poly.pdbx_seq_one_letter_code
_entity_poly.pdbx_strand_id
1 'polypeptide(L)'
;NSKKEMQELKHAYVGSEHLFLAILKQKSDISKKLNDFGITYSKFKDKLVELVGIGKEENHWFLYTPLLKRVMETALLISKESSKGEVTGEHLIFAILEEGEGVAVRILNKMEVDISDLQDYFSSRLSSKKKNGKKKLLVEEFGVDLTKRAVNNELDPVIGREEELKRVMEILCRRGKNNPLLIGDAGVGKTAIIEELARLISLDRVPEKLKN
;
A
#
# COMPACT_ATOMS: atom_id res chain seq x y z
N ASN A 1 -22.70 11.65 -3.20
CA ASN A 1 -22.46 11.64 -4.65
C ASN A 1 -22.39 10.19 -5.20
N SER A 2 -21.61 9.26 -4.62
CA SER A 2 -21.49 7.85 -5.08
C SER A 2 -22.84 7.12 -5.13
N LYS A 3 -23.74 7.39 -4.17
CA LYS A 3 -25.11 6.85 -4.16
C LYS A 3 -25.92 7.28 -5.40
N LYS A 4 -25.76 8.55 -5.83
CA LYS A 4 -26.42 9.06 -7.04
C LYS A 4 -25.91 8.37 -8.30
N GLU A 5 -24.60 8.14 -8.40
CA GLU A 5 -24.00 7.40 -9.51
C GLU A 5 -24.52 5.95 -9.57
N MET A 6 -24.63 5.29 -8.41
CA MET A 6 -25.22 3.95 -8.31
C MET A 6 -26.68 3.94 -8.78
N GLN A 7 -27.49 4.91 -8.34
CA GLN A 7 -28.91 5.03 -8.74
C GLN A 7 -29.08 5.31 -10.24
N GLU A 8 -28.27 6.24 -10.80
CA GLU A 8 -28.29 6.54 -12.24
C GLU A 8 -27.99 5.30 -13.10
N LEU A 9 -27.14 4.41 -12.60
CA LEU A 9 -26.77 3.15 -13.26
C LEU A 9 -27.68 1.98 -12.86
N LYS A 10 -28.61 2.18 -11.93
CA LYS A 10 -29.53 1.15 -11.41
C LYS A 10 -28.82 -0.07 -10.84
N HIS A 11 -27.64 0.14 -10.24
CA HIS A 11 -26.87 -0.92 -9.63
C HIS A 11 -27.41 -1.27 -8.22
N ALA A 12 -27.19 -2.52 -7.78
CA ALA A 12 -27.70 -3.00 -6.49
C ALA A 12 -26.87 -2.50 -5.29
N TYR A 13 -25.57 -2.23 -5.50
CA TYR A 13 -24.62 -1.88 -4.46
C TYR A 13 -23.78 -0.68 -4.85
N VAL A 14 -23.38 0.12 -3.86
CA VAL A 14 -22.38 1.16 -4.04
C VAL A 14 -20.99 0.52 -3.94
N GLY A 15 -20.26 0.49 -5.04
CA GLY A 15 -18.90 -0.03 -5.13
C GLY A 15 -17.84 1.06 -5.32
N SER A 16 -16.58 0.65 -5.45
CA SER A 16 -15.43 1.52 -5.70
C SER A 16 -15.56 2.33 -6.99
N GLU A 17 -16.20 1.77 -8.02
CA GLU A 17 -16.48 2.40 -9.30
C GLU A 17 -17.40 3.62 -9.16
N HIS A 18 -18.43 3.53 -8.31
CA HIS A 18 -19.33 4.66 -8.05
C HIS A 18 -18.64 5.76 -7.24
N LEU A 19 -17.73 5.37 -6.33
CA LEU A 19 -16.90 6.32 -5.60
C LEU A 19 -15.97 7.06 -6.57
N PHE A 20 -15.34 6.34 -7.49
CA PHE A 20 -14.42 6.89 -8.47
C PHE A 20 -15.16 7.86 -9.43
N LEU A 21 -16.32 7.46 -9.96
CA LEU A 21 -17.19 8.33 -10.77
C LEU A 21 -17.57 9.61 -10.02
N ALA A 22 -17.94 9.49 -8.74
CA ALA A 22 -18.33 10.65 -7.94
C ALA A 22 -17.16 11.62 -7.74
N ILE A 23 -15.92 11.14 -7.67
CA ILE A 23 -14.72 11.98 -7.60
C ILE A 23 -14.46 12.65 -8.95
N LEU A 24 -14.58 11.93 -10.06
CA LEU A 24 -14.42 12.48 -11.41
C LEU A 24 -15.46 13.57 -11.73
N LYS A 25 -16.68 13.41 -11.23
CA LYS A 25 -17.79 14.39 -11.44
C LYS A 25 -17.56 15.71 -10.70
N GLN A 26 -16.76 15.71 -9.63
CA GLN A 26 -16.44 16.92 -8.88
C GLN A 26 -15.44 17.78 -9.69
N LYS A 27 -15.72 19.07 -9.82
CA LYS A 27 -14.78 20.04 -10.40
C LYS A 27 -13.67 20.36 -9.38
N SER A 28 -12.77 19.42 -9.16
CA SER A 28 -11.67 19.52 -8.22
C SER A 28 -10.31 19.41 -8.93
N ASP A 29 -9.23 19.78 -8.26
CA ASP A 29 -7.88 19.58 -8.81
C ASP A 29 -7.54 18.10 -9.02
N ILE A 30 -8.16 17.21 -8.23
CA ILE A 30 -8.04 15.77 -8.38
C ILE A 30 -8.64 15.32 -9.71
N SER A 31 -9.88 15.78 -10.02
CA SER A 31 -10.53 15.41 -11.28
C SER A 31 -9.81 15.96 -12.50
N LYS A 32 -9.26 17.19 -12.42
CA LYS A 32 -8.41 17.73 -13.48
C LYS A 32 -7.17 16.85 -13.70
N LYS A 33 -6.52 16.45 -12.61
CA LYS A 33 -5.33 15.62 -12.71
C LYS A 33 -5.63 14.22 -13.27
N LEU A 34 -6.72 13.60 -12.85
CA LEU A 34 -7.18 12.35 -13.45
C LEU A 34 -7.44 12.50 -14.96
N ASN A 35 -7.95 13.65 -15.38
CA ASN A 35 -8.13 13.96 -16.82
C ASN A 35 -6.79 14.04 -17.56
N ASP A 36 -5.70 14.55 -16.93
CA ASP A 36 -4.34 14.56 -17.53
C ASP A 36 -3.84 13.13 -17.79
N PHE A 37 -4.23 12.17 -16.95
CA PHE A 37 -3.97 10.74 -17.18
C PHE A 37 -4.96 10.11 -18.17
N GLY A 38 -5.80 10.91 -18.84
CA GLY A 38 -6.78 10.43 -19.81
C GLY A 38 -8.06 9.84 -19.18
N ILE A 39 -8.19 9.92 -17.86
CA ILE A 39 -9.33 9.38 -17.09
C ILE A 39 -10.40 10.46 -16.94
N THR A 40 -11.33 10.54 -17.90
CA THR A 40 -12.46 11.46 -17.82
C THR A 40 -13.71 10.76 -17.32
N TYR A 41 -14.65 11.54 -16.74
CA TYR A 41 -15.92 10.99 -16.26
C TYR A 41 -16.66 10.20 -17.35
N SER A 42 -16.74 10.74 -18.58
CA SER A 42 -17.44 10.08 -19.69
C SER A 42 -16.78 8.75 -20.04
N LYS A 43 -15.47 8.76 -20.33
CA LYS A 43 -14.74 7.53 -20.68
C LYS A 43 -14.84 6.45 -19.61
N PHE A 44 -14.71 6.83 -18.33
CA PHE A 44 -14.81 5.90 -17.23
C PHE A 44 -16.23 5.32 -17.09
N LYS A 45 -17.25 6.17 -17.25
CA LYS A 45 -18.67 5.75 -17.21
C LYS A 45 -19.00 4.82 -18.39
N ASP A 46 -18.54 5.13 -19.59
CA ASP A 46 -18.73 4.28 -20.77
C ASP A 46 -18.11 2.89 -20.58
N LYS A 47 -16.87 2.85 -20.04
CA LYS A 47 -16.20 1.58 -19.71
C LYS A 47 -16.85 0.83 -18.57
N LEU A 48 -17.44 1.51 -17.59
CA LEU A 48 -18.22 0.88 -16.54
C LEU A 48 -19.48 0.22 -17.10
N VAL A 49 -20.20 0.90 -17.96
CA VAL A 49 -21.40 0.35 -18.62
C VAL A 49 -21.03 -0.82 -19.54
N GLU A 50 -19.90 -0.73 -20.26
CA GLU A 50 -19.39 -1.84 -21.08
C GLU A 50 -19.05 -3.09 -20.23
N LEU A 51 -18.47 -2.90 -19.03
CA LEU A 51 -17.99 -3.98 -18.18
C LEU A 51 -19.07 -4.62 -17.30
N VAL A 52 -19.95 -3.82 -16.74
CA VAL A 52 -20.94 -4.21 -15.72
C VAL A 52 -22.36 -4.15 -16.24
N GLY A 53 -22.60 -3.26 -17.21
CA GLY A 53 -23.96 -2.98 -17.73
C GLY A 53 -24.71 -1.94 -16.90
N ILE A 54 -25.98 -1.77 -17.23
CA ILE A 54 -26.92 -0.97 -16.45
C ILE A 54 -27.89 -1.94 -15.77
N GLY A 55 -28.17 -1.73 -14.50
CA GLY A 55 -29.10 -2.55 -13.72
C GLY A 55 -30.54 -2.43 -14.23
N LYS A 56 -31.38 -3.38 -13.85
CA LYS A 56 -32.77 -3.47 -14.32
C LYS A 56 -33.77 -2.79 -13.37
N GLU A 57 -33.45 -2.68 -12.09
CA GLU A 57 -34.38 -2.23 -11.06
C GLU A 57 -33.86 -0.98 -10.34
N GLU A 58 -34.78 -0.10 -9.94
CA GLU A 58 -34.43 1.05 -9.10
C GLU A 58 -34.30 0.57 -7.64
N ASN A 59 -33.10 0.68 -7.12
CA ASN A 59 -32.81 0.32 -5.74
C ASN A 59 -32.92 1.53 -4.82
N HIS A 60 -33.79 1.46 -3.84
CA HIS A 60 -33.96 2.50 -2.82
C HIS A 60 -33.04 2.28 -1.61
N TRP A 61 -32.38 1.09 -1.51
CA TRP A 61 -31.46 0.73 -0.44
C TRP A 61 -30.01 0.97 -0.83
N PHE A 62 -29.24 1.53 0.09
CA PHE A 62 -27.84 1.85 -0.15
C PHE A 62 -26.94 0.86 0.61
N LEU A 63 -26.62 -0.24 -0.03
CA LEU A 63 -25.67 -1.20 0.49
C LEU A 63 -24.29 -0.94 -0.13
N TYR A 64 -23.27 -0.98 0.70
CA TYR A 64 -21.90 -0.83 0.28
C TYR A 64 -21.24 -2.18 0.07
N THR A 65 -20.46 -2.32 -0.99
CA THR A 65 -19.66 -3.54 -1.19
C THR A 65 -18.62 -3.69 -0.07
N PRO A 66 -18.25 -4.94 0.30
CA PRO A 66 -17.18 -5.18 1.27
C PRO A 66 -15.87 -4.48 0.87
N LEU A 67 -15.53 -4.51 -0.43
CA LEU A 67 -14.36 -3.83 -0.96
C LEU A 67 -14.41 -2.31 -0.72
N LEU A 68 -15.55 -1.66 -0.97
CA LEU A 68 -15.68 -0.22 -0.72
C LEU A 68 -15.50 0.12 0.77
N LYS A 69 -15.95 -0.75 1.68
CA LYS A 69 -15.72 -0.55 3.11
C LYS A 69 -14.23 -0.59 3.43
N ARG A 70 -13.48 -1.59 2.91
CA ARG A 70 -12.01 -1.65 3.06
C ARG A 70 -11.32 -0.41 2.50
N VAL A 71 -11.69 0.03 1.30
CA VAL A 71 -11.18 1.27 0.71
C VAL A 71 -11.38 2.46 1.64
N MET A 72 -12.54 2.58 2.27
CA MET A 72 -12.82 3.68 3.20
C MET A 72 -11.98 3.57 4.48
N GLU A 73 -11.79 2.37 5.02
CA GLU A 73 -10.93 2.10 6.17
C GLU A 73 -9.47 2.42 5.86
N THR A 74 -8.96 1.95 4.72
CA THR A 74 -7.61 2.25 4.23
C THR A 74 -7.41 3.75 4.04
N ALA A 75 -8.36 4.45 3.41
CA ALA A 75 -8.30 5.91 3.25
C ALA A 75 -8.28 6.65 4.60
N LEU A 76 -9.03 6.16 5.59
CA LEU A 76 -9.03 6.72 6.95
C LEU A 76 -7.68 6.51 7.65
N LEU A 77 -7.08 5.33 7.52
CA LEU A 77 -5.76 5.04 8.08
C LEU A 77 -4.70 5.97 7.48
N ILE A 78 -4.65 6.09 6.15
CA ILE A 78 -3.72 6.98 5.45
C ILE A 78 -3.94 8.45 5.87
N SER A 79 -5.20 8.88 6.05
CA SER A 79 -5.50 10.26 6.46
C SER A 79 -5.04 10.60 7.88
N LYS A 80 -5.06 9.63 8.80
CA LYS A 80 -4.55 9.80 10.17
C LYS A 80 -3.03 10.02 10.20
N GLU A 81 -2.32 9.45 9.24
CA GLU A 81 -0.88 9.68 9.07
C GLU A 81 -0.56 11.04 8.44
N SER A 82 -1.53 11.65 7.75
CA SER A 82 -1.40 13.00 7.20
C SER A 82 -1.73 14.06 8.26
N SER A 83 -1.03 15.19 8.24
CA SER A 83 -1.09 16.25 9.27
C SER A 83 -2.47 16.86 9.50
N LYS A 84 -3.49 16.56 8.69
CA LYS A 84 -4.82 17.16 8.79
C LYS A 84 -5.90 16.23 9.35
N GLY A 85 -5.66 14.91 9.42
CA GLY A 85 -6.63 13.95 9.96
C GLY A 85 -7.95 13.82 9.17
N GLU A 86 -8.10 14.54 8.04
CA GLU A 86 -9.29 14.53 7.21
C GLU A 86 -9.10 13.68 5.96
N VAL A 87 -10.08 12.84 5.65
CA VAL A 87 -10.11 12.03 4.42
C VAL A 87 -10.42 12.94 3.23
N THR A 88 -9.47 13.04 2.30
CA THR A 88 -9.64 13.79 1.05
C THR A 88 -9.85 12.83 -0.13
N GLY A 89 -10.23 13.37 -1.29
CA GLY A 89 -10.34 12.57 -2.52
C GLY A 89 -9.02 11.91 -2.93
N GLU A 90 -7.86 12.51 -2.60
CA GLU A 90 -6.54 11.92 -2.84
C GLU A 90 -6.35 10.63 -2.04
N HIS A 91 -6.76 10.61 -0.76
CA HIS A 91 -6.73 9.41 0.08
C HIS A 91 -7.64 8.31 -0.47
N LEU A 92 -8.84 8.69 -0.97
CA LEU A 92 -9.79 7.73 -1.52
C LEU A 92 -9.29 7.11 -2.83
N ILE A 93 -8.73 7.91 -3.74
CA ILE A 93 -8.14 7.39 -5.00
C ILE A 93 -6.98 6.47 -4.67
N PHE A 94 -6.05 6.91 -3.82
CA PHE A 94 -4.90 6.11 -3.45
C PHE A 94 -5.32 4.78 -2.79
N ALA A 95 -6.30 4.80 -1.88
CA ALA A 95 -6.83 3.58 -1.27
C ALA A 95 -7.49 2.62 -2.29
N ILE A 96 -8.18 3.14 -3.32
CA ILE A 96 -8.73 2.30 -4.41
C ILE A 96 -7.60 1.62 -5.18
N LEU A 97 -6.51 2.33 -5.44
CA LEU A 97 -5.37 1.79 -6.18
C LEU A 97 -4.55 0.79 -5.34
N GLU A 98 -4.38 1.06 -4.04
CA GLU A 98 -3.69 0.15 -3.10
C GLU A 98 -4.43 -1.18 -2.91
N GLU A 99 -5.76 -1.17 -2.86
CA GLU A 99 -6.54 -2.41 -2.80
C GLU A 99 -6.31 -3.29 -4.04
N GLY A 100 -5.94 -2.69 -5.18
CA GLY A 100 -5.55 -3.40 -6.39
C GLY A 100 -6.65 -4.23 -7.04
N GLU A 101 -7.82 -4.29 -6.42
CA GLU A 101 -8.96 -5.12 -6.81
C GLU A 101 -10.20 -4.26 -7.06
N GLY A 102 -11.22 -4.89 -7.66
CA GLY A 102 -12.52 -4.29 -7.86
C GLY A 102 -12.74 -3.68 -9.24
N VAL A 103 -13.98 -3.24 -9.44
CA VAL A 103 -14.45 -2.77 -10.75
C VAL A 103 -13.71 -1.51 -11.19
N ALA A 104 -13.41 -0.58 -10.27
CA ALA A 104 -12.69 0.65 -10.60
C ALA A 104 -11.30 0.36 -11.19
N VAL A 105 -10.51 -0.49 -10.55
CA VAL A 105 -9.16 -0.86 -11.02
C VAL A 105 -9.24 -1.63 -12.36
N ARG A 106 -10.22 -2.52 -12.51
CA ARG A 106 -10.44 -3.24 -13.77
C ARG A 106 -10.78 -2.30 -14.93
N ILE A 107 -11.53 -1.22 -14.67
CA ILE A 107 -11.82 -0.20 -15.67
C ILE A 107 -10.55 0.57 -16.04
N LEU A 108 -9.74 0.99 -15.06
CA LEU A 108 -8.47 1.68 -15.31
C LEU A 108 -7.53 0.84 -16.18
N ASN A 109 -7.42 -0.46 -15.89
CA ASN A 109 -6.65 -1.41 -16.72
C ASN A 109 -7.20 -1.49 -18.16
N LYS A 110 -8.53 -1.54 -18.34
CA LYS A 110 -9.16 -1.53 -19.68
C LYS A 110 -8.99 -0.19 -20.42
N MET A 111 -8.75 0.88 -19.70
CA MET A 111 -8.42 2.18 -20.28
C MET A 111 -6.92 2.34 -20.59
N GLU A 112 -6.13 1.28 -20.37
CA GLU A 112 -4.67 1.26 -20.57
C GLU A 112 -3.94 2.35 -19.74
N VAL A 113 -4.50 2.69 -18.57
CA VAL A 113 -3.88 3.61 -17.64
C VAL A 113 -2.78 2.89 -16.89
N ASP A 114 -1.59 3.48 -16.83
CA ASP A 114 -0.53 2.99 -15.96
C ASP A 114 -0.89 3.25 -14.49
N ILE A 115 -1.27 2.15 -13.79
CA ILE A 115 -1.68 2.23 -12.39
C ILE A 115 -0.50 2.57 -11.50
N SER A 116 0.72 2.14 -11.86
CA SER A 116 1.94 2.43 -11.09
C SER A 116 2.23 3.92 -11.09
N ASP A 117 2.19 4.57 -12.26
CA ASP A 117 2.38 6.01 -12.40
C ASP A 117 1.33 6.79 -11.61
N LEU A 118 0.08 6.32 -11.64
CA LEU A 118 -1.02 6.94 -10.91
C LEU A 118 -0.85 6.77 -9.39
N GLN A 119 -0.42 5.60 -8.92
CA GLN A 119 -0.10 5.35 -7.52
C GLN A 119 1.06 6.24 -7.05
N ASP A 120 2.14 6.31 -7.81
CA ASP A 120 3.31 7.13 -7.49
C ASP A 120 2.95 8.62 -7.40
N TYR A 121 2.13 9.10 -8.31
CA TYR A 121 1.63 10.47 -8.26
C TYR A 121 0.87 10.78 -6.97
N PHE A 122 -0.14 9.96 -6.62
CA PHE A 122 -0.93 10.19 -5.41
C PHE A 122 -0.14 9.93 -4.14
N SER A 123 0.73 8.91 -4.11
CA SER A 123 1.65 8.64 -3.01
C SER A 123 2.56 9.83 -2.71
N SER A 124 3.17 10.43 -3.75
CA SER A 124 4.03 11.60 -3.59
C SER A 124 3.28 12.80 -3.00
N ARG A 125 2.04 13.03 -3.40
CA ARG A 125 1.21 14.13 -2.88
C ARG A 125 0.76 13.91 -1.42
N LEU A 126 0.46 12.69 -1.06
CA LEU A 126 0.14 12.32 0.32
C LEU A 126 1.37 12.39 1.22
N SER A 127 2.56 12.05 0.67
CA SER A 127 3.84 12.14 1.38
C SER A 127 4.40 13.57 1.46
N SER A 128 4.14 14.44 0.48
CA SER A 128 4.68 15.81 0.44
C SER A 128 4.13 16.74 1.54
N LYS A 129 3.10 16.33 2.25
CA LYS A 129 2.63 17.01 3.47
C LYS A 129 3.43 16.63 4.72
N LYS A 130 4.32 15.65 4.65
CA LYS A 130 5.37 15.38 5.64
C LYS A 130 6.66 16.06 5.19
N LYS A 131 6.85 17.35 5.47
CA LYS A 131 8.20 17.93 5.50
C LYS A 131 8.99 17.17 6.58
N ASN A 132 10.03 16.45 6.13
CA ASN A 132 10.98 15.68 6.95
C ASN A 132 10.42 14.41 7.62
N GLY A 133 10.34 13.33 6.84
CA GLY A 133 10.22 11.98 7.39
C GLY A 133 10.33 10.96 6.25
N LYS A 134 11.36 10.12 6.27
CA LYS A 134 11.46 8.93 5.43
C LYS A 134 10.12 8.19 5.47
N LYS A 135 9.64 7.70 4.32
CA LYS A 135 8.45 6.84 4.21
C LYS A 135 8.56 5.73 5.27
N LYS A 136 7.81 5.85 6.36
CA LYS A 136 7.81 4.82 7.40
C LYS A 136 7.13 3.61 6.81
N LEU A 137 7.87 2.54 6.60
CA LEU A 137 7.30 1.27 6.18
C LEU A 137 6.34 0.79 7.29
N LEU A 138 5.22 0.15 6.94
CA LEU A 138 4.31 -0.46 7.93
C LEU A 138 5.06 -1.37 8.92
N VAL A 139 6.13 -2.03 8.44
CA VAL A 139 7.05 -2.82 9.28
C VAL A 139 7.71 -1.98 10.38
N GLU A 140 7.96 -0.67 10.17
CA GLU A 140 8.57 0.21 11.18
C GLU A 140 7.58 0.60 12.31
N GLU A 141 6.28 0.43 12.09
CA GLU A 141 5.25 0.71 13.11
C GLU A 141 5.09 -0.46 14.09
N PHE A 142 5.26 -1.70 13.59
CA PHE A 142 5.09 -2.93 14.37
C PHE A 142 6.40 -3.68 14.63
N GLY A 143 7.48 -3.28 13.96
CA GLY A 143 8.79 -3.90 14.06
C GLY A 143 9.79 -3.04 14.83
N VAL A 144 10.86 -3.69 15.28
CA VAL A 144 12.02 -3.04 15.89
C VAL A 144 13.15 -3.04 14.87
N ASP A 145 13.71 -1.86 14.56
CA ASP A 145 14.87 -1.72 13.70
C ASP A 145 16.14 -2.14 14.46
N LEU A 146 16.55 -3.39 14.27
CA LEU A 146 17.71 -3.95 14.95
C LEU A 146 19.02 -3.29 14.51
N THR A 147 19.12 -2.80 13.28
CA THR A 147 20.34 -2.12 12.81
C THR A 147 20.52 -0.78 13.51
N LYS A 148 19.43 -0.03 13.77
CA LYS A 148 19.51 1.19 14.60
C LYS A 148 19.89 0.91 16.05
N ARG A 149 19.35 -0.16 16.63
CA ARG A 149 19.74 -0.59 17.98
C ARG A 149 21.23 -0.98 18.04
N ALA A 150 21.73 -1.65 16.99
CA ALA A 150 23.15 -1.98 16.88
C ALA A 150 24.05 -0.73 16.82
N VAL A 151 23.68 0.27 16.01
CA VAL A 151 24.41 1.56 15.92
C VAL A 151 24.45 2.26 17.28
N ASN A 152 23.36 2.17 18.05
CA ASN A 152 23.27 2.76 19.39
C ASN A 152 23.98 1.92 20.48
N ASN A 153 24.67 0.82 20.13
CA ASN A 153 25.29 -0.12 21.06
C ASN A 153 24.29 -0.74 22.07
N GLU A 154 23.05 -0.95 21.65
CA GLU A 154 21.99 -1.57 22.47
C GLU A 154 21.95 -3.09 22.35
N LEU A 155 22.82 -3.70 21.53
CA LEU A 155 22.87 -5.13 21.27
C LEU A 155 24.20 -5.71 21.78
N ASP A 156 24.10 -6.79 22.52
CA ASP A 156 25.26 -7.50 23.01
C ASP A 156 25.91 -8.37 21.91
N PRO A 157 27.24 -8.52 21.88
CA PRO A 157 27.91 -9.41 20.93
C PRO A 157 27.60 -10.87 21.26
N VAL A 158 27.33 -11.66 20.23
CA VAL A 158 27.04 -13.08 20.36
C VAL A 158 28.31 -13.92 20.12
N ILE A 159 28.59 -14.85 21.03
CA ILE A 159 29.77 -15.68 20.96
C ILE A 159 29.34 -17.13 20.67
N GLY A 160 30.10 -17.84 19.82
CA GLY A 160 29.92 -19.28 19.55
C GLY A 160 28.75 -19.60 18.61
N ARG A 161 28.36 -18.64 17.72
CA ARG A 161 27.32 -18.83 16.72
C ARG A 161 27.79 -18.42 15.31
N GLU A 162 29.09 -18.49 15.08
CA GLU A 162 29.73 -18.03 13.84
C GLU A 162 29.28 -18.85 12.62
N GLU A 163 29.10 -20.18 12.80
CA GLU A 163 28.70 -21.09 11.73
C GLU A 163 27.25 -20.83 11.29
N GLU A 164 26.31 -20.70 12.23
CA GLU A 164 24.91 -20.42 11.96
C GLU A 164 24.76 -19.05 11.32
N LEU A 165 25.49 -18.05 11.81
CA LEU A 165 25.49 -16.70 11.28
C LEU A 165 26.01 -16.66 9.83
N LYS A 166 27.13 -17.33 9.56
CA LYS A 166 27.67 -17.50 8.21
C LYS A 166 26.63 -18.14 7.28
N ARG A 167 25.98 -19.19 7.76
CA ARG A 167 24.93 -19.86 6.98
C ARG A 167 23.73 -18.98 6.66
N VAL A 168 23.28 -18.15 7.60
CA VAL A 168 22.22 -17.17 7.39
C VAL A 168 22.64 -16.16 6.33
N MET A 169 23.84 -15.59 6.41
CA MET A 169 24.36 -14.65 5.41
C MET A 169 24.49 -15.29 4.02
N GLU A 170 24.97 -16.52 3.92
CA GLU A 170 25.03 -17.25 2.65
C GLU A 170 23.65 -17.41 2.01
N ILE A 171 22.62 -17.74 2.80
CA ILE A 171 21.26 -17.91 2.30
C ILE A 171 20.69 -16.55 1.83
N LEU A 172 20.84 -15.49 2.61
CA LEU A 172 20.39 -14.15 2.26
C LEU A 172 21.06 -13.63 0.98
N CYS A 173 22.31 -14.01 0.71
CA CYS A 173 23.04 -13.61 -0.50
C CYS A 173 22.64 -14.37 -1.78
N ARG A 174 21.81 -15.39 -1.71
CA ARG A 174 21.35 -16.13 -2.90
C ARG A 174 20.51 -15.28 -3.82
N ARG A 175 20.44 -15.64 -5.11
CA ARG A 175 19.55 -15.01 -6.09
C ARG A 175 18.08 -15.44 -5.93
N GLY A 176 17.84 -16.61 -5.37
CA GLY A 176 16.53 -17.19 -5.12
C GLY A 176 16.59 -18.10 -3.90
N LYS A 177 15.43 -18.39 -3.28
CA LYS A 177 15.33 -19.15 -2.02
C LYS A 177 16.22 -18.54 -0.92
N ASN A 178 16.17 -17.22 -0.81
CA ASN A 178 17.00 -16.40 0.09
C ASN A 178 16.36 -16.13 1.47
N ASN A 179 15.33 -16.88 1.83
CA ASN A 179 14.64 -16.74 3.12
C ASN A 179 15.17 -17.79 4.10
N PRO A 180 16.08 -17.44 5.04
CA PRO A 180 16.55 -18.36 6.07
C PRO A 180 15.45 -18.61 7.11
N LEU A 181 15.35 -19.85 7.57
CA LEU A 181 14.48 -20.25 8.67
C LEU A 181 15.34 -20.82 9.82
N LEU A 182 15.25 -20.20 11.00
CA LEU A 182 15.92 -20.66 12.22
C LEU A 182 14.96 -21.55 13.03
N ILE A 183 15.33 -22.82 13.20
CA ILE A 183 14.54 -23.81 13.92
C ILE A 183 15.34 -24.23 15.17
N GLY A 184 14.62 -24.42 16.27
CA GLY A 184 15.20 -24.87 17.54
C GLY A 184 14.24 -24.58 18.70
N ASP A 185 14.55 -25.15 19.88
CA ASP A 185 13.76 -25.00 21.10
C ASP A 185 13.69 -23.54 21.59
N ALA A 186 12.78 -23.27 22.50
CA ALA A 186 12.70 -21.95 23.13
C ALA A 186 14.00 -21.68 23.94
N GLY A 187 14.50 -20.44 23.86
CA GLY A 187 15.68 -20.03 24.65
C GLY A 187 17.06 -20.40 24.07
N VAL A 188 17.14 -21.14 22.94
CA VAL A 188 18.44 -21.54 22.35
C VAL A 188 19.21 -20.42 21.64
N GLY A 189 18.71 -19.18 21.66
CA GLY A 189 19.41 -18.01 21.11
C GLY A 189 19.12 -17.71 19.63
N LYS A 190 17.96 -18.13 19.06
CA LYS A 190 17.60 -17.82 17.67
C LYS A 190 17.56 -16.31 17.39
N THR A 191 16.99 -15.54 18.31
CA THR A 191 16.94 -14.09 18.21
C THR A 191 18.32 -13.45 18.27
N ALA A 192 19.21 -13.97 19.10
CA ALA A 192 20.58 -13.48 19.23
C ALA A 192 21.37 -13.57 17.91
N ILE A 193 21.14 -14.61 17.09
CA ILE A 193 21.76 -14.73 15.76
C ILE A 193 21.34 -13.58 14.86
N ILE A 194 20.07 -13.16 14.90
CA ILE A 194 19.54 -12.05 14.08
C ILE A 194 20.05 -10.70 14.62
N GLU A 195 20.15 -10.55 15.93
CA GLU A 195 20.72 -9.35 16.57
C GLU A 195 22.20 -9.19 16.22
N GLU A 196 22.98 -10.28 16.24
CA GLU A 196 24.38 -10.26 15.80
C GLU A 196 24.52 -9.95 14.30
N LEU A 197 23.63 -10.48 13.46
CA LEU A 197 23.61 -10.13 12.04
C LEU A 197 23.40 -8.63 11.87
N ALA A 198 22.45 -8.02 12.58
CA ALA A 198 22.20 -6.58 12.54
C ALA A 198 23.43 -5.77 13.02
N ARG A 199 24.13 -6.27 14.04
CA ARG A 199 25.38 -5.68 14.54
C ARG A 199 26.50 -5.77 13.49
N LEU A 200 26.65 -6.88 12.79
CA LEU A 200 27.65 -7.02 11.72
C LEU A 200 27.32 -6.14 10.51
N ILE A 201 26.03 -5.96 10.18
CA ILE A 201 25.61 -5.03 9.13
C ILE A 201 25.98 -3.59 9.51
N SER A 202 25.73 -3.17 10.75
CA SER A 202 26.07 -1.81 11.21
C SER A 202 27.58 -1.54 11.25
N LEU A 203 28.39 -2.58 11.30
CA LEU A 203 29.87 -2.52 11.29
C LEU A 203 30.47 -2.77 9.90
N ASP A 204 29.66 -2.88 8.84
CA ASP A 204 30.10 -3.25 7.48
C ASP A 204 30.86 -4.59 7.38
N ARG A 205 30.66 -5.50 8.36
CA ARG A 205 31.30 -6.82 8.43
C ARG A 205 30.46 -7.92 7.80
N VAL A 206 29.78 -7.61 6.71
CA VAL A 206 28.91 -8.51 5.95
C VAL A 206 29.29 -8.49 4.46
N PRO A 207 28.88 -9.52 3.68
CA PRO A 207 29.03 -9.47 2.22
C PRO A 207 28.41 -8.24 1.58
N GLU A 208 28.97 -7.77 0.46
CA GLU A 208 28.53 -6.56 -0.26
C GLU A 208 27.00 -6.47 -0.50
N LYS A 209 26.35 -7.62 -0.74
CA LYS A 209 24.89 -7.68 -0.94
C LYS A 209 24.07 -7.33 0.30
N LEU A 210 24.63 -7.38 1.47
CA LEU A 210 23.98 -7.10 2.75
C LEU A 210 24.41 -5.76 3.35
N LYS A 211 25.32 -5.06 2.72
CA LYS A 211 25.66 -3.67 3.07
C LYS A 211 24.57 -2.71 2.59
N ASN A 212 24.35 -1.63 3.34
CA ASN A 212 23.41 -0.56 2.97
C ASN A 212 24.02 0.40 1.97
#